data_b96bf4b3d743ca2ea9168c81b59616ea
#
_entry.id   b96bf4b3d743ca2ea9168c81b59616ea
#
_cell.length_a   1.000
_cell.length_b   1.000
_cell.length_c   1.000
_cell.angle_alpha   90.00
_cell.angle_beta   90.00
_cell.angle_gamma   90.00
#
_symmetry.space_group_name_H-M   'P 1'
#
loop_
_entity.id
_entity.type
_entity.pdbx_description
1 polymer ?
#
loop_
_entity_poly.entity_id
_entity_poly.type
_entity_poly.pdbx_seq_one_letter_code
_entity_poly.pdbx_strand_id
1 'polypeptide(L)'
;MLKKIGLLLCMALMFVMILPACAPAAVATEAPAGEAPAVTDTELNVLCTPQEEWCQGMKQEFESLYGITVNYVRMSSGEALARVVAEKDAPTFDIWWGGPIDSFVSAKSQGLLEPYDSPNYGNIRDPKLMKDADNQWVGVYVGSLGFATNTDWLAAHPDVQAPTSWDDLLKPEFTGQVMVAHPSSSGTSYTALCTVLQIRGEDAGWEYLKKYAGQMASFTKSGAAPAKFVGQGEAAVAIVFSHDIVNEIENNQLPLKLTFPAEGTGYEIGGQAILKGAKHMQAAKLWYDWAISPEGQALGPKYHAYQAPTVNGVELSHPELMDANLIDYDFIWCGENKTAFVDKFTNEIANAENLKQ
;
A
#
# COMPACT_ATOMS: atom_id res chain seq x y z
N MET A 1 86.60 7.63 -27.75
CA MET A 1 87.73 6.69 -27.89
C MET A 1 87.16 5.29 -28.01
N LEU A 2 87.16 4.81 -29.18
CA LEU A 2 87.92 3.69 -29.75
C LEU A 2 87.56 2.31 -29.17
N LYS A 3 86.86 1.54 -30.03
CA LYS A 3 87.28 0.30 -30.71
C LYS A 3 87.23 -0.94 -29.76
N LYS A 4 86.78 -2.11 -30.15
CA LYS A 4 86.84 -2.94 -31.38
C LYS A 4 85.81 -4.10 -31.23
N ILE A 5 85.05 -4.48 -32.17
CA ILE A 5 85.18 -5.54 -33.23
C ILE A 5 85.66 -6.89 -32.61
N GLY A 6 84.78 -7.90 -32.72
CA GLY A 6 85.07 -9.31 -32.54
C GLY A 6 84.01 -10.20 -33.10
N LEU A 7 84.14 -10.56 -34.37
CA LEU A 7 83.46 -11.51 -35.22
C LEU A 7 83.89 -12.93 -34.87
N LEU A 8 82.96 -13.92 -34.84
CA LEU A 8 83.13 -15.34 -35.23
C LEU A 8 81.95 -16.14 -34.76
N LEU A 9 81.14 -16.56 -35.64
CA LEU A 9 81.06 -17.77 -36.45
C LEU A 9 80.32 -18.95 -35.81
N CYS A 10 79.20 -19.30 -36.39
CA CYS A 10 78.60 -20.63 -36.60
C CYS A 10 78.44 -21.63 -35.46
N MET A 11 77.20 -21.93 -35.13
CA MET A 11 76.71 -23.32 -35.32
C MET A 11 75.18 -23.38 -35.32
N ALA A 12 74.63 -23.85 -36.43
CA ALA A 12 73.20 -24.13 -36.62
C ALA A 12 72.82 -25.36 -35.79
N LEU A 13 71.87 -25.23 -34.90
CA LEU A 13 71.11 -26.36 -34.35
C LEU A 13 69.65 -26.08 -34.61
N MET A 14 69.08 -26.80 -35.60
CA MET A 14 67.65 -26.87 -35.83
C MET A 14 66.96 -27.53 -34.60
N PHE A 15 66.26 -26.74 -33.85
CA PHE A 15 65.31 -27.24 -32.86
C PHE A 15 63.92 -27.17 -33.44
N VAL A 16 63.37 -28.29 -33.87
CA VAL A 16 61.97 -28.43 -34.28
C VAL A 16 61.09 -28.27 -33.07
N MET A 17 60.54 -27.07 -32.85
CA MET A 17 59.45 -26.87 -31.86
C MET A 17 58.14 -27.33 -32.47
N ILE A 18 57.65 -28.43 -31.94
CA ILE A 18 56.25 -28.87 -32.15
C ILE A 18 55.38 -27.91 -31.33
N LEU A 19 54.73 -26.97 -31.99
CA LEU A 19 53.69 -26.12 -31.41
C LEU A 19 52.40 -27.00 -31.28
N PRO A 20 51.79 -27.10 -30.04
CA PRO A 20 50.45 -27.64 -29.97
C PRO A 20 49.49 -26.66 -30.61
N ALA A 21 48.72 -27.11 -31.57
CA ALA A 21 47.60 -26.37 -32.18
C ALA A 21 46.56 -26.14 -31.10
N CYS A 22 46.45 -24.90 -30.57
CA CYS A 22 45.30 -24.46 -29.85
C CYS A 22 44.11 -24.42 -30.83
N ALA A 23 43.19 -25.37 -30.72
CA ALA A 23 41.89 -25.26 -31.36
C ALA A 23 41.15 -24.05 -30.69
N PRO A 24 40.51 -23.17 -31.48
CA PRO A 24 39.69 -22.12 -30.92
C PRO A 24 38.55 -22.76 -30.10
N ALA A 25 38.44 -22.39 -28.82
CA ALA A 25 37.28 -22.74 -28.02
C ALA A 25 36.03 -22.25 -28.75
N ALA A 26 35.09 -23.15 -28.98
CA ALA A 26 33.79 -22.80 -29.52
C ALA A 26 33.18 -21.80 -28.55
N VAL A 27 32.99 -20.56 -28.99
CA VAL A 27 32.15 -19.56 -28.34
C VAL A 27 30.76 -20.19 -28.29
N ALA A 28 30.30 -20.55 -27.09
CA ALA A 28 28.93 -20.93 -26.90
C ALA A 28 28.11 -19.71 -27.32
N THR A 29 27.44 -19.78 -28.45
CA THR A 29 26.41 -18.82 -28.82
C THR A 29 25.33 -18.94 -27.77
N GLU A 30 25.22 -17.95 -26.89
CA GLU A 30 24.02 -17.82 -26.05
C GLU A 30 22.83 -17.87 -26.97
N ALA A 31 21.91 -18.80 -26.70
CA ALA A 31 20.63 -18.84 -27.36
C ALA A 31 19.98 -17.46 -27.19
N PRO A 32 19.37 -16.85 -28.21
CA PRO A 32 18.69 -15.60 -28.06
C PRO A 32 17.67 -15.76 -26.94
N ALA A 33 17.76 -14.92 -25.90
CA ALA A 33 16.73 -14.81 -24.88
C ALA A 33 15.40 -14.67 -25.64
N GLY A 34 14.52 -15.67 -25.46
CA GLY A 34 13.23 -15.67 -26.14
C GLY A 34 12.56 -14.34 -25.83
N GLU A 35 12.17 -13.60 -26.89
CA GLU A 35 11.33 -12.42 -26.74
C GLU A 35 10.15 -12.79 -25.88
N ALA A 36 9.94 -12.06 -24.77
CA ALA A 36 8.76 -12.23 -23.97
C ALA A 36 7.53 -12.10 -24.89
N PRO A 37 6.52 -12.98 -24.75
CA PRO A 37 5.36 -12.93 -25.63
C PRO A 37 4.77 -11.52 -25.61
N ALA A 38 4.56 -10.94 -26.78
CA ALA A 38 4.00 -9.61 -26.92
C ALA A 38 2.63 -9.57 -26.20
N VAL A 39 2.42 -8.55 -25.35
CA VAL A 39 1.12 -8.33 -24.70
C VAL A 39 0.11 -7.99 -25.78
N THR A 40 -0.95 -8.78 -25.88
CA THR A 40 -2.03 -8.60 -26.87
C THR A 40 -3.23 -7.87 -26.29
N ASP A 41 -3.33 -7.76 -24.97
CA ASP A 41 -4.39 -7.00 -24.30
C ASP A 41 -4.21 -5.51 -24.61
N THR A 42 -5.31 -4.85 -24.99
CA THR A 42 -5.34 -3.41 -25.32
C THR A 42 -6.00 -2.57 -24.24
N GLU A 43 -6.60 -3.22 -23.23
CA GLU A 43 -7.24 -2.58 -22.10
C GLU A 43 -6.97 -3.34 -20.80
N LEU A 44 -7.17 -2.63 -19.67
CA LEU A 44 -7.06 -3.14 -18.31
C LEU A 44 -8.14 -2.49 -17.45
N ASN A 45 -8.88 -3.28 -16.67
CA ASN A 45 -9.89 -2.79 -15.75
C ASN A 45 -9.38 -2.87 -14.30
N VAL A 46 -9.17 -1.73 -13.66
CA VAL A 46 -8.56 -1.61 -12.34
C VAL A 46 -9.60 -1.19 -11.30
N LEU A 47 -9.72 -1.97 -10.23
CA LEU A 47 -10.40 -1.54 -9.02
C LEU A 47 -9.37 -0.82 -8.14
N CYS A 48 -9.49 0.49 -7.99
CA CYS A 48 -8.52 1.34 -7.34
C CYS A 48 -9.02 1.82 -5.98
N THR A 49 -8.21 1.72 -4.93
CA THR A 49 -8.65 2.04 -3.56
C THR A 49 -7.97 3.27 -2.95
N PRO A 50 -6.74 3.66 -3.33
CA PRO A 50 -6.07 4.87 -2.82
C PRO A 50 -6.79 6.18 -3.17
N GLN A 51 -6.10 7.31 -2.98
CA GLN A 51 -6.58 8.64 -3.33
C GLN A 51 -6.83 8.73 -4.85
N GLU A 52 -7.83 9.50 -5.25
CA GLU A 52 -8.25 9.64 -6.65
C GLU A 52 -7.11 10.11 -7.55
N GLU A 53 -6.31 11.08 -7.08
CA GLU A 53 -5.19 11.65 -7.81
C GLU A 53 -4.11 10.58 -8.10
N TRP A 54 -3.89 9.68 -7.15
CA TRP A 54 -2.93 8.59 -7.34
C TRP A 54 -3.48 7.52 -8.29
N CYS A 55 -4.76 7.16 -8.18
CA CYS A 55 -5.40 6.24 -9.14
C CYS A 55 -5.31 6.78 -10.57
N GLN A 56 -5.60 8.07 -10.76
CA GLN A 56 -5.51 8.74 -12.05
C GLN A 56 -4.07 8.82 -12.55
N GLY A 57 -3.14 9.11 -11.65
CA GLY A 57 -1.71 9.18 -11.97
C GLY A 57 -1.17 7.83 -12.45
N MET A 58 -1.45 6.76 -11.72
CA MET A 58 -1.02 5.40 -12.09
C MET A 58 -1.60 4.98 -13.45
N LYS A 59 -2.87 5.32 -13.72
CA LYS A 59 -3.47 5.12 -15.05
C LYS A 59 -2.66 5.83 -16.13
N GLN A 60 -2.40 7.13 -15.97
CA GLN A 60 -1.70 7.95 -16.97
C GLN A 60 -0.29 7.44 -17.27
N GLU A 61 0.46 7.08 -16.22
CA GLU A 61 1.81 6.56 -16.35
C GLU A 61 1.82 5.20 -17.05
N PHE A 62 0.93 4.29 -16.66
CA PHE A 62 0.83 2.97 -17.28
C PHE A 62 0.43 3.05 -18.76
N GLU A 63 -0.58 3.86 -19.08
CA GLU A 63 -1.01 4.09 -20.47
C GLU A 63 0.14 4.66 -21.34
N SER A 64 0.89 5.61 -20.78
CA SER A 64 2.04 6.23 -21.45
C SER A 64 3.17 5.24 -21.72
N LEU A 65 3.43 4.33 -20.80
CA LEU A 65 4.53 3.37 -20.90
C LEU A 65 4.20 2.19 -21.81
N TYR A 66 2.97 1.70 -21.76
CA TYR A 66 2.60 0.42 -22.37
C TYR A 66 1.58 0.51 -23.50
N GLY A 67 0.96 1.68 -23.70
CA GLY A 67 -0.06 1.86 -24.75
C GLY A 67 -1.36 1.07 -24.52
N ILE A 68 -1.58 0.59 -23.28
CA ILE A 68 -2.77 -0.17 -22.87
C ILE A 68 -3.74 0.79 -22.20
N THR A 69 -4.99 0.85 -22.65
CA THR A 69 -6.03 1.70 -22.06
C THR A 69 -6.40 1.18 -20.67
N VAL A 70 -6.36 2.04 -19.64
CA VAL A 70 -6.76 1.71 -18.29
C VAL A 70 -8.12 2.29 -17.96
N ASN A 71 -9.08 1.43 -17.67
CA ASN A 71 -10.37 1.81 -17.10
C ASN A 71 -10.30 1.56 -15.59
N TYR A 72 -10.48 2.58 -14.76
CA TYR A 72 -10.50 2.35 -13.32
C TYR A 72 -11.79 2.85 -12.68
N VAL A 73 -12.14 2.21 -11.57
CA VAL A 73 -13.16 2.68 -10.65
C VAL A 73 -12.54 2.81 -9.27
N ARG A 74 -12.68 3.98 -8.67
CA ARG A 74 -12.21 4.23 -7.30
C ARG A 74 -13.30 3.85 -6.30
N MET A 75 -12.95 3.00 -5.32
CA MET A 75 -13.81 2.61 -4.20
C MET A 75 -13.02 2.56 -2.90
N SER A 76 -13.67 2.80 -1.76
CA SER A 76 -13.07 2.50 -0.45
C SER A 76 -12.96 0.99 -0.26
N SER A 77 -11.99 0.52 0.57
CA SER A 77 -11.60 -0.90 0.63
C SER A 77 -12.74 -1.86 1.00
N GLY A 78 -13.65 -1.44 1.87
CA GLY A 78 -14.82 -2.25 2.22
C GLY A 78 -15.80 -2.37 1.05
N GLU A 79 -16.01 -1.29 0.31
CA GLU A 79 -16.85 -1.31 -0.90
C GLU A 79 -16.20 -2.14 -2.01
N ALA A 80 -14.87 -2.01 -2.16
CA ALA A 80 -14.11 -2.79 -3.13
C ALA A 80 -14.24 -4.30 -2.85
N LEU A 81 -14.06 -4.73 -1.59
CA LEU A 81 -14.27 -6.12 -1.20
C LEU A 81 -15.71 -6.58 -1.49
N ALA A 82 -16.71 -5.79 -1.10
CA ALA A 82 -18.12 -6.11 -1.36
C ALA A 82 -18.41 -6.24 -2.86
N ARG A 83 -17.79 -5.39 -3.69
CA ARG A 83 -17.91 -5.43 -5.15
C ARG A 83 -17.29 -6.70 -5.72
N VAL A 84 -16.07 -7.05 -5.30
CA VAL A 84 -15.37 -8.28 -5.73
C VAL A 84 -16.18 -9.52 -5.34
N VAL A 85 -16.73 -9.57 -4.14
CA VAL A 85 -17.61 -10.67 -3.67
C VAL A 85 -18.88 -10.77 -4.51
N ALA A 86 -19.53 -9.64 -4.80
CA ALA A 86 -20.76 -9.61 -5.58
C ALA A 86 -20.55 -10.05 -7.04
N GLU A 87 -19.38 -9.81 -7.59
CA GLU A 87 -19.02 -10.12 -8.99
C GLU A 87 -18.22 -11.41 -9.15
N LYS A 88 -18.13 -12.26 -8.13
CA LYS A 88 -17.28 -13.46 -8.13
C LYS A 88 -17.48 -14.40 -9.32
N ASP A 89 -18.71 -14.48 -9.85
CA ASP A 89 -19.06 -15.38 -10.97
C ASP A 89 -18.89 -14.71 -12.35
N ALA A 90 -18.76 -13.37 -12.38
CA ALA A 90 -18.58 -12.59 -13.59
C ALA A 90 -17.81 -11.29 -13.29
N PRO A 91 -16.49 -11.38 -13.01
CA PRO A 91 -15.70 -10.23 -12.62
C PRO A 91 -15.64 -9.19 -13.75
N THR A 92 -15.79 -7.91 -13.38
CA THR A 92 -15.66 -6.78 -14.28
C THR A 92 -14.29 -6.11 -14.21
N PHE A 93 -13.53 -6.38 -13.15
CA PHE A 93 -12.16 -5.90 -12.96
C PHE A 93 -11.15 -7.02 -13.16
N ASP A 94 -9.96 -6.66 -13.59
CA ASP A 94 -8.83 -7.57 -13.80
C ASP A 94 -7.88 -7.57 -12.60
N ILE A 95 -7.67 -6.40 -12.01
CA ILE A 95 -6.77 -6.21 -10.87
C ILE A 95 -7.41 -5.29 -9.84
N TRP A 96 -7.19 -5.59 -8.57
CA TRP A 96 -7.47 -4.71 -7.45
C TRP A 96 -6.16 -4.13 -6.94
N TRP A 97 -6.02 -2.79 -6.91
CA TRP A 97 -4.84 -2.08 -6.50
C TRP A 97 -5.13 -1.13 -5.34
N GLY A 98 -4.38 -1.30 -4.23
CA GLY A 98 -4.45 -0.48 -3.04
C GLY A 98 -5.50 -0.90 -2.01
N GLY A 99 -5.40 -0.31 -0.83
CA GLY A 99 -6.19 -0.63 0.37
C GLY A 99 -5.56 -1.72 1.23
N PRO A 100 -5.89 -1.74 2.54
CA PRO A 100 -5.25 -2.63 3.52
C PRO A 100 -5.38 -4.11 3.16
N ILE A 101 -4.29 -4.87 3.35
CA ILE A 101 -4.22 -6.31 3.00
C ILE A 101 -5.20 -7.20 3.76
N ASP A 102 -5.77 -6.76 4.87
CA ASP A 102 -6.85 -7.49 5.53
C ASP A 102 -8.05 -7.76 4.61
N SER A 103 -8.33 -6.84 3.68
CA SER A 103 -9.36 -7.03 2.65
C SER A 103 -8.95 -8.08 1.62
N PHE A 104 -7.66 -8.16 1.28
CA PHE A 104 -7.12 -9.18 0.38
C PHE A 104 -7.06 -10.55 1.05
N VAL A 105 -6.73 -10.62 2.35
CA VAL A 105 -6.83 -11.86 3.14
C VAL A 105 -8.27 -12.37 3.14
N SER A 106 -9.25 -11.49 3.37
CA SER A 106 -10.67 -11.87 3.29
C SER A 106 -11.09 -12.31 1.88
N ALA A 107 -10.61 -11.65 0.82
CA ALA A 107 -10.87 -12.05 -0.56
C ALA A 107 -10.21 -13.41 -0.89
N LYS A 108 -8.97 -13.64 -0.42
CA LYS A 108 -8.26 -14.91 -0.57
C LYS A 108 -9.04 -16.07 0.06
N SER A 109 -9.52 -15.90 1.30
CA SER A 109 -10.28 -16.95 2.01
C SER A 109 -11.56 -17.35 1.27
N GLN A 110 -12.10 -16.46 0.44
CA GLN A 110 -13.27 -16.71 -0.41
C GLN A 110 -12.90 -17.19 -1.82
N GLY A 111 -11.62 -17.40 -2.12
CA GLY A 111 -11.15 -17.90 -3.41
C GLY A 111 -11.33 -16.92 -4.59
N LEU A 112 -11.24 -15.60 -4.31
CA LEU A 112 -11.52 -14.53 -5.28
C LEU A 112 -10.27 -14.00 -5.98
N LEU A 113 -9.08 -14.44 -5.56
CA LEU A 113 -7.80 -13.95 -6.07
C LEU A 113 -7.11 -15.00 -6.93
N GLU A 114 -6.39 -14.56 -7.95
CA GLU A 114 -5.59 -15.40 -8.84
C GLU A 114 -4.12 -15.38 -8.40
N PRO A 115 -3.49 -16.54 -8.17
CA PRO A 115 -2.06 -16.58 -7.83
C PRO A 115 -1.20 -16.10 -9.00
N TYR A 116 -0.20 -15.27 -8.69
CA TYR A 116 0.77 -14.85 -9.69
C TYR A 116 2.18 -14.75 -9.09
N ASP A 117 3.13 -15.45 -9.71
CA ASP A 117 4.54 -15.41 -9.32
C ASP A 117 5.26 -14.33 -10.12
N SER A 118 5.30 -13.12 -9.57
CA SER A 118 5.92 -11.96 -10.20
C SER A 118 7.44 -12.08 -10.21
N PRO A 119 8.11 -11.78 -11.34
CA PRO A 119 9.58 -11.71 -11.41
C PRO A 119 10.15 -10.58 -10.51
N ASN A 120 9.32 -9.63 -10.10
CA ASN A 120 9.71 -8.47 -9.30
C ASN A 120 9.61 -8.68 -7.77
N TYR A 121 9.23 -9.85 -7.29
CA TYR A 121 9.16 -10.13 -5.85
C TYR A 121 10.50 -9.94 -5.11
N GLY A 122 11.63 -10.05 -5.82
CA GLY A 122 12.95 -9.73 -5.27
C GLY A 122 13.14 -8.27 -4.84
N ASN A 123 12.27 -7.36 -5.29
CA ASN A 123 12.31 -5.96 -4.91
C ASN A 123 11.68 -5.69 -3.54
N ILE A 124 10.79 -6.56 -3.04
CA ILE A 124 10.02 -6.36 -1.81
C ILE A 124 10.96 -6.33 -0.60
N ARG A 125 10.81 -5.33 0.28
CA ARG A 125 11.65 -5.10 1.47
C ARG A 125 11.53 -6.21 2.50
N ASP A 126 10.32 -6.63 2.80
CA ASP A 126 10.01 -7.74 3.70
C ASP A 126 8.95 -8.66 3.07
N PRO A 127 9.39 -9.64 2.26
CA PRO A 127 8.45 -10.54 1.59
C PRO A 127 7.68 -11.47 2.53
N LYS A 128 8.11 -11.63 3.80
CA LYS A 128 7.35 -12.42 4.77
C LYS A 128 6.13 -11.69 5.28
N LEU A 129 6.22 -10.37 5.40
CA LEU A 129 5.15 -9.52 5.88
C LEU A 129 4.32 -8.93 4.73
N MET A 130 4.98 -8.57 3.63
CA MET A 130 4.39 -7.76 2.56
C MET A 130 3.98 -8.57 1.32
N LYS A 131 3.99 -9.91 1.41
CA LYS A 131 3.57 -10.79 0.32
C LYS A 131 2.86 -12.01 0.86
N ASP A 132 1.80 -12.42 0.19
CA ASP A 132 1.12 -13.68 0.49
C ASP A 132 1.99 -14.90 0.18
N ALA A 133 1.93 -15.90 1.06
CA ALA A 133 2.71 -17.14 0.90
C ALA A 133 2.35 -17.92 -0.38
N ASP A 134 1.09 -17.82 -0.81
CA ASP A 134 0.57 -18.48 -2.02
C ASP A 134 0.54 -17.54 -3.24
N ASN A 135 1.24 -16.37 -3.17
CA ASN A 135 1.34 -15.39 -4.24
C ASN A 135 0.00 -14.81 -4.72
N GLN A 136 -1.01 -14.72 -3.85
CA GLN A 136 -2.33 -14.20 -4.20
C GLN A 136 -2.47 -12.70 -4.01
N TRP A 137 -1.60 -12.06 -3.20
CA TRP A 137 -1.49 -10.61 -3.08
C TRP A 137 -0.06 -10.20 -2.73
N VAL A 138 0.26 -8.93 -2.97
CA VAL A 138 1.51 -8.29 -2.57
C VAL A 138 1.26 -6.86 -2.11
N GLY A 139 2.04 -6.40 -1.15
CA GLY A 139 2.02 -5.03 -0.68
C GLY A 139 2.63 -4.07 -1.69
N VAL A 140 1.99 -2.91 -1.85
CA VAL A 140 2.43 -1.83 -2.76
C VAL A 140 2.75 -0.52 -2.03
N TYR A 141 2.35 -0.37 -0.77
CA TYR A 141 2.71 0.74 0.10
C TYR A 141 2.45 0.42 1.56
N VAL A 142 2.93 1.28 2.48
CA VAL A 142 2.67 1.20 3.92
C VAL A 142 2.24 2.56 4.45
N GLY A 143 1.28 2.59 5.39
CA GLY A 143 0.84 3.80 6.07
C GLY A 143 0.38 3.52 7.49
N SER A 144 0.78 4.36 8.47
CA SER A 144 0.38 4.24 9.88
C SER A 144 -0.87 5.05 10.17
N LEU A 145 -1.72 4.57 11.10
CA LEU A 145 -2.81 5.37 11.64
C LEU A 145 -2.28 6.48 12.54
N GLY A 146 -2.91 7.64 12.45
CA GLY A 146 -2.64 8.79 13.29
C GLY A 146 -3.91 9.56 13.65
N PHE A 147 -3.74 10.60 14.48
CA PHE A 147 -4.78 11.54 14.82
C PHE A 147 -4.51 12.86 14.15
N ALA A 148 -5.46 13.38 13.37
CA ALA A 148 -5.45 14.72 12.85
C ALA A 148 -6.24 15.63 13.79
N THR A 149 -5.61 16.60 14.42
CA THR A 149 -6.29 17.57 15.30
C THR A 149 -6.31 18.94 14.65
N ASN A 150 -7.47 19.58 14.61
CA ASN A 150 -7.61 20.93 14.08
C ASN A 150 -6.92 21.94 15.01
N THR A 151 -5.94 22.70 14.49
CA THR A 151 -5.15 23.64 15.29
C THR A 151 -5.90 24.90 15.65
N ASP A 152 -6.87 25.34 14.85
CA ASP A 152 -7.72 26.49 15.17
C ASP A 152 -8.70 26.14 16.29
N TRP A 153 -9.22 24.91 16.28
CA TRP A 153 -10.02 24.39 17.38
C TRP A 153 -9.21 24.34 18.68
N LEU A 154 -7.96 23.85 18.65
CA LEU A 154 -7.07 23.85 19.82
C LEU A 154 -6.79 25.28 20.32
N ALA A 155 -6.59 26.23 19.41
CA ALA A 155 -6.37 27.63 19.79
C ALA A 155 -7.60 28.25 20.51
N ALA A 156 -8.80 27.82 20.15
CA ALA A 156 -10.04 28.20 20.82
C ALA A 156 -10.28 27.48 22.17
N HIS A 157 -9.53 26.38 22.43
CA HIS A 157 -9.63 25.56 23.63
C HIS A 157 -8.23 25.40 24.29
N PRO A 158 -7.65 26.47 24.85
CA PRO A 158 -6.23 26.48 25.27
C PRO A 158 -5.87 25.49 26.37
N ASP A 159 -6.84 24.99 27.13
CA ASP A 159 -6.64 23.98 28.17
C ASP A 159 -6.65 22.55 27.60
N VAL A 160 -6.97 22.36 26.33
CA VAL A 160 -7.05 21.05 25.68
C VAL A 160 -5.77 20.83 24.85
N GLN A 161 -5.25 19.61 24.94
CA GLN A 161 -4.11 19.17 24.11
C GLN A 161 -4.58 18.21 23.02
N ALA A 162 -3.85 18.22 21.90
CA ALA A 162 -4.06 17.21 20.86
C ALA A 162 -3.89 15.80 21.45
N PRO A 163 -4.77 14.83 21.11
CA PRO A 163 -4.70 13.49 21.67
C PRO A 163 -3.41 12.80 21.24
N THR A 164 -2.78 12.12 22.22
CA THR A 164 -1.57 11.29 22.02
C THR A 164 -1.75 9.87 22.60
N SER A 165 -2.99 9.50 22.89
CA SER A 165 -3.40 8.20 23.39
C SER A 165 -4.80 7.88 22.84
N TRP A 166 -5.09 6.59 22.62
CA TRP A 166 -6.46 6.17 22.31
C TRP A 166 -7.45 6.55 23.43
N ASP A 167 -7.01 6.55 24.70
CA ASP A 167 -7.86 6.95 25.82
C ASP A 167 -8.14 8.47 25.86
N ASP A 168 -7.26 9.29 25.29
CA ASP A 168 -7.51 10.72 25.16
C ASP A 168 -8.77 11.02 24.36
N LEU A 169 -9.08 10.19 23.35
CA LEU A 169 -10.28 10.33 22.52
C LEU A 169 -11.59 10.16 23.31
N LEU A 170 -11.54 9.55 24.50
CA LEU A 170 -12.70 9.35 25.37
C LEU A 170 -12.91 10.48 26.36
N LYS A 171 -12.04 11.50 26.39
CA LYS A 171 -12.17 12.66 27.28
C LYS A 171 -13.41 13.49 26.94
N PRO A 172 -14.05 14.11 27.95
CA PRO A 172 -15.30 14.86 27.74
C PRO A 172 -15.21 15.97 26.70
N GLU A 173 -14.05 16.61 26.55
CA GLU A 173 -13.82 17.69 25.59
C GLU A 173 -13.94 17.24 24.13
N PHE A 174 -13.78 15.95 23.86
CA PHE A 174 -13.92 15.38 22.53
C PHE A 174 -15.30 14.77 22.26
N THR A 175 -16.25 14.89 23.17
CA THR A 175 -17.61 14.37 22.95
C THR A 175 -18.29 15.07 21.79
N GLY A 176 -18.67 14.32 20.75
CA GLY A 176 -19.21 14.86 19.50
C GLY A 176 -18.18 15.63 18.66
N GLN A 177 -16.87 15.41 18.89
CA GLN A 177 -15.78 16.11 18.24
C GLN A 177 -14.80 15.20 17.52
N VAL A 178 -15.08 13.90 17.42
CA VAL A 178 -14.23 12.93 16.72
C VAL A 178 -14.90 12.51 15.42
N MET A 179 -14.12 12.40 14.37
CA MET A 179 -14.55 11.86 13.07
C MET A 179 -13.70 10.66 12.67
N VAL A 180 -14.34 9.65 12.14
CA VAL A 180 -13.72 8.49 11.53
C VAL A 180 -14.64 7.95 10.43
N ALA A 181 -14.12 7.17 9.49
CA ALA A 181 -14.98 6.47 8.55
C ALA A 181 -15.71 5.29 9.21
N HIS A 182 -16.75 4.77 8.56
CA HIS A 182 -17.41 3.55 9.03
C HIS A 182 -16.65 2.30 8.56
N PRO A 183 -16.41 1.29 9.43
CA PRO A 183 -15.59 0.13 9.05
C PRO A 183 -16.21 -0.76 7.98
N SER A 184 -17.51 -0.66 7.72
CA SER A 184 -18.16 -1.41 6.62
C SER A 184 -17.75 -0.90 5.24
N SER A 185 -17.43 0.39 5.11
CA SER A 185 -17.00 0.99 3.83
C SER A 185 -15.49 1.22 3.76
N SER A 186 -14.83 1.51 4.88
CA SER A 186 -13.46 2.01 4.93
C SER A 186 -12.47 1.00 5.53
N GLY A 187 -11.37 0.74 4.81
CA GLY A 187 -10.24 0.00 5.33
C GLY A 187 -9.53 0.73 6.48
N THR A 188 -9.40 2.06 6.40
CA THR A 188 -8.79 2.89 7.46
C THR A 188 -9.47 2.68 8.81
N SER A 189 -10.80 2.77 8.81
CA SER A 189 -11.58 2.56 10.04
C SER A 189 -11.57 1.10 10.50
N TYR A 190 -11.53 0.15 9.57
CA TYR A 190 -11.38 -1.25 9.93
C TYR A 190 -9.99 -1.52 10.56
N THR A 191 -8.93 -0.91 10.03
CA THR A 191 -7.59 -0.96 10.66
C THR A 191 -7.63 -0.35 12.07
N ALA A 192 -8.33 0.77 12.27
CA ALA A 192 -8.49 1.37 13.61
C ALA A 192 -9.26 0.45 14.58
N LEU A 193 -10.33 -0.19 14.11
CA LEU A 193 -11.10 -1.18 14.88
C LEU A 193 -10.19 -2.35 15.32
N CYS A 194 -9.49 -2.97 14.37
CA CYS A 194 -8.57 -4.06 14.66
C CYS A 194 -7.43 -3.63 15.59
N THR A 195 -6.89 -2.42 15.42
CA THR A 195 -5.87 -1.85 16.31
C THR A 195 -6.35 -1.85 17.75
N VAL A 196 -7.54 -1.33 17.99
CA VAL A 196 -8.12 -1.28 19.34
C VAL A 196 -8.32 -2.68 19.92
N LEU A 197 -8.83 -3.62 19.11
CA LEU A 197 -9.03 -5.00 19.56
C LEU A 197 -7.69 -5.69 19.89
N GLN A 198 -6.66 -5.46 19.11
CA GLN A 198 -5.34 -6.08 19.34
C GLN A 198 -4.61 -5.46 20.54
N ILE A 199 -4.69 -4.15 20.74
CA ILE A 199 -4.07 -3.48 21.90
C ILE A 199 -4.74 -3.88 23.22
N ARG A 200 -6.08 -4.01 23.23
CA ARG A 200 -6.88 -4.17 24.45
C ARG A 200 -7.36 -5.60 24.69
N GLY A 201 -7.25 -6.48 23.69
CA GLY A 201 -7.97 -7.75 23.63
C GLY A 201 -9.43 -7.54 23.21
N GLU A 202 -10.07 -8.59 22.71
CA GLU A 202 -11.40 -8.46 22.09
C GLU A 202 -12.45 -7.87 23.04
N ASP A 203 -12.64 -8.43 24.23
CA ASP A 203 -13.71 -7.99 25.14
C ASP A 203 -13.55 -6.51 25.53
N ALA A 204 -12.37 -6.12 26.03
CA ALA A 204 -12.10 -4.74 26.42
C ALA A 204 -12.06 -3.79 25.22
N GLY A 205 -11.63 -4.27 24.08
CA GLY A 205 -11.63 -3.52 22.81
C GLY A 205 -13.04 -3.19 22.34
N TRP A 206 -13.97 -4.16 22.38
CA TRP A 206 -15.38 -3.91 22.05
C TRP A 206 -16.05 -2.93 23.01
N GLU A 207 -15.76 -3.01 24.32
CA GLU A 207 -16.27 -2.04 25.30
C GLU A 207 -15.69 -0.63 25.07
N TYR A 208 -14.41 -0.53 24.65
CA TYR A 208 -13.82 0.74 24.23
C TYR A 208 -14.52 1.29 22.98
N LEU A 209 -14.75 0.47 21.94
CA LEU A 209 -15.38 0.89 20.69
C LEU A 209 -16.81 1.39 20.90
N LYS A 210 -17.56 0.84 21.86
CA LYS A 210 -18.87 1.38 22.23
C LYS A 210 -18.78 2.79 22.81
N LYS A 211 -17.81 3.04 23.70
CA LYS A 211 -17.57 4.39 24.27
C LYS A 211 -17.06 5.36 23.22
N TYR A 212 -16.12 4.90 22.38
CA TYR A 212 -15.55 5.64 21.28
C TYR A 212 -16.62 6.10 20.28
N ALA A 213 -17.58 5.26 19.93
CA ALA A 213 -18.67 5.63 19.05
C ALA A 213 -19.53 6.79 19.61
N GLY A 214 -19.61 6.90 20.95
CA GLY A 214 -20.28 8.03 21.61
C GLY A 214 -19.55 9.37 21.49
N GLN A 215 -18.28 9.38 21.06
CA GLN A 215 -17.49 10.59 20.81
C GLN A 215 -17.62 11.11 19.38
N MET A 216 -18.26 10.35 18.49
CA MET A 216 -18.33 10.68 17.07
C MET A 216 -19.24 11.86 16.79
N ALA A 217 -18.72 12.84 16.05
CA ALA A 217 -19.52 13.86 15.39
C ALA A 217 -20.30 13.26 14.23
N SER A 218 -19.64 12.42 13.43
CA SER A 218 -20.24 11.66 12.34
C SER A 218 -19.29 10.55 11.87
N PHE A 219 -19.83 9.58 11.15
CA PHE A 219 -19.06 8.62 10.38
C PHE A 219 -19.04 9.02 8.91
N THR A 220 -17.86 8.91 8.26
CA THR A 220 -17.72 9.12 6.82
C THR A 220 -17.74 7.80 6.06
N LYS A 221 -17.93 7.89 4.75
CA LYS A 221 -17.82 6.75 3.86
C LYS A 221 -16.36 6.44 3.50
N SER A 222 -15.60 7.46 3.12
CA SER A 222 -14.19 7.36 2.75
C SER A 222 -13.26 7.49 3.96
N GLY A 223 -12.21 6.65 4.01
CA GLY A 223 -11.23 6.66 5.10
C GLY A 223 -10.40 7.93 5.22
N ALA A 224 -10.12 8.60 4.10
CA ALA A 224 -9.36 9.86 4.07
C ALA A 224 -10.21 11.10 4.39
N ALA A 225 -11.53 11.03 4.16
CA ALA A 225 -12.41 12.19 4.29
C ALA A 225 -12.44 12.86 5.67
N PRO A 226 -12.31 12.15 6.81
CA PRO A 226 -12.32 12.77 8.12
C PRO A 226 -11.23 13.85 8.30
N ALA A 227 -10.02 13.66 7.75
CA ALA A 227 -8.95 14.65 7.84
C ALA A 227 -9.37 15.99 7.23
N LYS A 228 -9.96 15.95 6.04
CA LYS A 228 -10.47 17.14 5.36
C LYS A 228 -11.56 17.85 6.16
N PHE A 229 -12.57 17.11 6.63
CA PHE A 229 -13.67 17.70 7.39
C PHE A 229 -13.21 18.33 8.71
N VAL A 230 -12.32 17.64 9.43
CA VAL A 230 -11.69 18.20 10.64
C VAL A 230 -10.85 19.43 10.31
N GLY A 231 -10.07 19.40 9.24
CA GLY A 231 -9.34 20.58 8.77
C GLY A 231 -10.24 21.76 8.43
N GLN A 232 -11.46 21.51 7.97
CA GLN A 232 -12.50 22.53 7.69
C GLN A 232 -13.28 22.98 8.94
N GLY A 233 -12.97 22.42 10.12
CA GLY A 233 -13.56 22.83 11.40
C GLY A 233 -14.87 22.14 11.75
N GLU A 234 -15.24 21.02 11.10
CA GLU A 234 -16.49 20.30 11.38
C GLU A 234 -16.41 19.44 12.64
N ALA A 235 -15.22 19.12 13.11
CA ALA A 235 -14.92 18.45 14.36
C ALA A 235 -13.48 18.77 14.78
N ALA A 236 -13.08 18.36 15.99
CA ALA A 236 -11.75 18.62 16.52
C ALA A 236 -10.69 17.60 16.06
N VAL A 237 -11.05 16.33 15.97
CA VAL A 237 -10.11 15.24 15.77
C VAL A 237 -10.61 14.26 14.70
N ALA A 238 -9.71 13.83 13.81
CA ALA A 238 -9.94 12.70 12.90
C ALA A 238 -8.99 11.55 13.22
N ILE A 239 -9.46 10.31 13.01
CA ILE A 239 -8.62 9.11 12.99
C ILE A 239 -8.52 8.65 11.55
N VAL A 240 -7.34 8.79 10.98
CA VAL A 240 -7.04 8.52 9.57
C VAL A 240 -5.60 8.01 9.43
N PHE A 241 -5.21 7.58 8.24
CA PHE A 241 -3.80 7.31 7.99
C PHE A 241 -2.99 8.60 7.97
N SER A 242 -1.77 8.54 8.48
CA SER A 242 -0.88 9.70 8.64
C SER A 242 -0.54 10.40 7.32
N HIS A 243 -0.41 9.65 6.24
CA HIS A 243 -0.18 10.20 4.91
C HIS A 243 -1.35 11.04 4.38
N ASP A 244 -2.61 10.70 4.74
CA ASP A 244 -3.77 11.53 4.41
C ASP A 244 -3.75 12.86 5.18
N ILE A 245 -3.28 12.84 6.45
CA ILE A 245 -3.13 14.05 7.26
C ILE A 245 -2.10 14.99 6.63
N VAL A 246 -0.94 14.45 6.26
CA VAL A 246 0.12 15.24 5.61
C VAL A 246 -0.36 15.80 4.28
N ASN A 247 -1.09 15.01 3.50
CA ASN A 247 -1.68 15.49 2.24
C ASN A 247 -2.60 16.70 2.47
N GLU A 248 -3.46 16.67 3.48
CA GLU A 248 -4.36 17.79 3.79
C GLU A 248 -3.60 19.03 4.31
N ILE A 249 -2.52 18.83 5.06
CA ILE A 249 -1.66 19.93 5.52
C ILE A 249 -0.91 20.58 4.36
N GLU A 250 -0.25 19.81 3.51
CA GLU A 250 0.66 20.33 2.50
C GLU A 250 -0.04 20.82 1.25
N ASN A 251 -0.98 20.03 0.73
CA ASN A 251 -1.62 20.34 -0.55
C ASN A 251 -2.89 21.17 -0.39
N ASN A 252 -3.64 20.98 0.69
CA ASN A 252 -4.87 21.73 0.95
C ASN A 252 -4.68 22.85 2.01
N GLN A 253 -3.50 22.95 2.62
CA GLN A 253 -3.14 23.98 3.62
C GLN A 253 -4.13 24.03 4.80
N LEU A 254 -4.70 22.87 5.16
CA LEU A 254 -5.64 22.79 6.26
C LEU A 254 -4.93 22.85 7.62
N PRO A 255 -5.52 23.52 8.64
CA PRO A 255 -4.92 23.74 9.95
C PRO A 255 -4.99 22.44 10.78
N LEU A 256 -4.15 21.48 10.47
CA LEU A 256 -4.10 20.17 11.12
C LEU A 256 -2.75 19.95 11.81
N LYS A 257 -2.79 19.18 12.90
CA LYS A 257 -1.62 18.64 13.60
C LYS A 257 -1.73 17.12 13.63
N LEU A 258 -0.70 16.45 13.12
CA LEU A 258 -0.55 14.99 13.24
C LEU A 258 0.02 14.65 14.61
N THR A 259 -0.59 13.65 15.28
CA THR A 259 -0.04 12.99 16.46
C THR A 259 -0.25 11.48 16.35
N PHE A 260 0.59 10.71 17.07
CA PHE A 260 0.47 9.26 17.17
C PHE A 260 0.17 8.84 18.61
N PRO A 261 -0.63 7.78 18.81
CA PRO A 261 -0.86 7.25 20.16
C PRO A 261 0.40 6.58 20.73
N ALA A 262 0.79 6.97 21.95
CA ALA A 262 2.02 6.52 22.60
C ALA A 262 2.04 5.03 22.91
N GLU A 263 0.87 4.44 23.22
CA GLU A 263 0.69 3.02 23.46
C GLU A 263 0.81 2.14 22.21
N GLY A 264 0.88 2.77 21.07
CA GLY A 264 1.01 2.10 19.77
C GLY A 264 -0.18 2.33 18.86
N THR A 265 0.09 2.18 17.57
CA THR A 265 -0.91 2.32 16.52
C THR A 265 -0.81 1.21 15.49
N GLY A 266 -1.93 0.90 14.85
CA GLY A 266 -1.97 0.01 13.70
C GLY A 266 -1.49 0.71 12.43
N TYR A 267 -1.30 -0.09 11.42
CA TYR A 267 -0.85 0.38 10.11
C TYR A 267 -1.48 -0.46 9.00
N GLU A 268 -1.48 0.07 7.80
CA GLU A 268 -1.81 -0.70 6.63
C GLU A 268 -0.56 -1.10 5.85
N ILE A 269 -0.63 -2.25 5.23
CA ILE A 269 0.10 -2.57 4.02
C ILE A 269 -0.95 -2.52 2.91
N GLY A 270 -0.85 -1.54 2.03
CA GLY A 270 -1.75 -1.47 0.88
C GLY A 270 -1.40 -2.57 -0.10
N GLY A 271 -2.37 -3.38 -0.48
CA GLY A 271 -2.16 -4.57 -1.31
C GLY A 271 -2.49 -4.36 -2.78
N GLN A 272 -2.09 -5.32 -3.59
CA GLN A 272 -2.67 -5.57 -4.92
C GLN A 272 -2.83 -7.05 -5.18
N ALA A 273 -3.80 -7.39 -6.01
CA ALA A 273 -4.07 -8.76 -6.43
C ALA A 273 -4.72 -8.80 -7.81
N ILE A 274 -4.39 -9.80 -8.61
CA ILE A 274 -5.15 -10.14 -9.81
C ILE A 274 -6.44 -10.83 -9.36
N LEU A 275 -7.57 -10.43 -9.90
CA LEU A 275 -8.86 -11.04 -9.57
C LEU A 275 -9.06 -12.34 -10.34
N LYS A 276 -9.64 -13.33 -9.67
CA LYS A 276 -9.93 -14.61 -10.31
C LYS A 276 -10.93 -14.42 -11.44
N GLY A 277 -10.58 -14.89 -12.64
CA GLY A 277 -11.40 -14.70 -13.84
C GLY A 277 -11.15 -13.37 -14.57
N ALA A 278 -10.04 -12.67 -14.26
CA ALA A 278 -9.58 -11.50 -15.00
C ALA A 278 -9.56 -11.77 -16.51
N LYS A 279 -10.09 -10.85 -17.30
CA LYS A 279 -10.22 -11.00 -18.76
C LYS A 279 -8.95 -10.57 -19.50
N HIS A 280 -8.26 -9.56 -18.95
CA HIS A 280 -7.04 -8.98 -19.54
C HIS A 280 -5.83 -9.40 -18.72
N MET A 281 -5.57 -10.70 -18.67
CA MET A 281 -4.57 -11.33 -17.80
C MET A 281 -3.14 -10.84 -18.08
N GLN A 282 -2.79 -10.59 -19.35
CA GLN A 282 -1.44 -10.13 -19.68
C GLN A 282 -1.23 -8.68 -19.21
N ALA A 283 -2.22 -7.81 -19.42
CA ALA A 283 -2.19 -6.44 -18.94
C ALA A 283 -2.21 -6.39 -17.41
N ALA A 284 -2.98 -7.25 -16.74
CA ALA A 284 -3.02 -7.35 -15.28
C ALA A 284 -1.66 -7.76 -14.69
N LYS A 285 -0.97 -8.73 -15.29
CA LYS A 285 0.38 -9.13 -14.88
C LYS A 285 1.40 -8.00 -15.11
N LEU A 286 1.30 -7.30 -16.23
CA LEU A 286 2.18 -6.17 -16.53
C LEU A 286 2.00 -5.02 -15.54
N TRP A 287 0.75 -4.68 -15.18
CA TRP A 287 0.46 -3.73 -14.12
C TRP A 287 1.01 -4.19 -12.77
N TYR A 288 0.78 -5.46 -12.44
CA TYR A 288 1.21 -6.06 -11.17
C TYR A 288 2.73 -5.93 -11.00
N ASP A 289 3.49 -6.29 -12.04
CA ASP A 289 4.95 -6.22 -12.04
C ASP A 289 5.46 -4.78 -11.96
N TRP A 290 4.85 -3.87 -12.73
CA TRP A 290 5.20 -2.46 -12.73
C TRP A 290 4.89 -1.79 -11.40
N ALA A 291 3.76 -2.07 -10.77
CA ALA A 291 3.37 -1.45 -9.51
C ALA A 291 4.27 -1.84 -8.32
N ILE A 292 5.04 -2.93 -8.43
CA ILE A 292 6.09 -3.33 -7.47
C ILE A 292 7.50 -3.19 -8.04
N SER A 293 7.68 -2.37 -9.06
CA SER A 293 8.98 -1.88 -9.48
C SER A 293 9.37 -0.61 -8.72
N PRO A 294 10.67 -0.29 -8.61
CA PRO A 294 11.10 0.98 -8.04
C PRO A 294 10.48 2.20 -8.76
N GLU A 295 10.35 2.14 -10.08
CA GLU A 295 9.77 3.20 -10.90
C GLU A 295 8.30 3.42 -10.58
N GLY A 296 7.51 2.34 -10.49
CA GLY A 296 6.09 2.41 -10.17
C GLY A 296 5.83 2.95 -8.76
N GLN A 297 6.64 2.52 -7.78
CA GLN A 297 6.49 2.96 -6.39
C GLN A 297 7.04 4.37 -6.10
N ALA A 298 7.95 4.87 -6.92
CA ALA A 298 8.43 6.26 -6.81
C ALA A 298 7.39 7.30 -7.26
N LEU A 299 6.27 6.88 -7.85
CA LEU A 299 5.25 7.79 -8.37
C LEU A 299 4.35 8.40 -7.29
N GLY A 300 4.24 7.78 -6.10
CA GLY A 300 3.35 8.25 -5.05
C GLY A 300 3.43 9.76 -4.79
N PRO A 301 4.59 10.33 -4.44
CA PRO A 301 4.72 11.76 -4.12
C PRO A 301 4.36 12.69 -5.29
N LYS A 302 4.55 12.25 -6.53
CA LYS A 302 4.15 13.01 -7.73
C LYS A 302 2.64 13.25 -7.78
N TYR A 303 1.87 12.37 -7.16
CA TYR A 303 0.41 12.38 -7.13
C TYR A 303 -0.13 12.57 -5.70
N HIS A 304 0.64 13.27 -4.85
CA HIS A 304 0.26 13.62 -3.47
C HIS A 304 -0.04 12.41 -2.58
N ALA A 305 0.55 11.27 -2.88
CA ALA A 305 0.44 10.04 -2.10
C ALA A 305 1.77 9.81 -1.35
N TYR A 306 1.74 9.95 -0.03
CA TYR A 306 2.93 9.98 0.82
C TYR A 306 3.14 8.69 1.62
N GLN A 307 2.49 7.60 1.20
CA GLN A 307 2.68 6.27 1.75
C GLN A 307 4.12 5.80 1.52
N ALA A 308 4.66 5.05 2.47
CA ALA A 308 5.98 4.47 2.33
C ALA A 308 5.98 3.34 1.29
N PRO A 309 6.97 3.26 0.39
CA PRO A 309 7.07 2.19 -0.59
C PRO A 309 7.41 0.84 0.06
N THR A 310 6.95 -0.25 -0.52
CA THR A 310 7.26 -1.63 -0.09
C THR A 310 8.50 -2.21 -0.75
N VAL A 311 9.07 -1.55 -1.74
CA VAL A 311 10.24 -2.02 -2.47
C VAL A 311 11.53 -1.32 -2.03
N ASN A 312 12.66 -2.01 -2.22
CA ASN A 312 13.98 -1.45 -1.97
C ASN A 312 14.35 -0.38 -3.02
N GLY A 313 15.20 0.58 -2.64
CA GLY A 313 15.75 1.56 -3.57
C GLY A 313 14.85 2.76 -3.86
N VAL A 314 13.70 2.87 -3.22
CA VAL A 314 12.82 4.05 -3.30
C VAL A 314 12.93 4.85 -2.01
N GLU A 315 13.18 6.15 -2.12
CA GLU A 315 13.28 7.07 -0.99
C GLU A 315 11.89 7.38 -0.40
N LEU A 316 11.86 7.61 0.91
CA LEU A 316 10.67 8.08 1.62
C LEU A 316 10.51 9.58 1.39
N SER A 317 9.34 10.02 0.94
CA SER A 317 9.04 11.45 0.83
C SER A 317 8.86 12.11 2.21
N HIS A 318 8.31 11.35 3.16
CA HIS A 318 8.00 11.78 4.53
C HIS A 318 8.54 10.76 5.54
N PRO A 319 9.86 10.80 5.87
CA PRO A 319 10.46 9.86 6.81
C PRO A 319 9.83 9.93 8.22
N GLU A 320 9.34 11.10 8.63
CA GLU A 320 8.67 11.34 9.92
C GLU A 320 7.39 10.52 10.11
N LEU A 321 6.77 10.04 9.03
CA LEU A 321 5.61 9.15 9.13
C LEU A 321 5.98 7.74 9.65
N MET A 322 7.28 7.44 9.68
CA MET A 322 7.81 6.20 10.25
C MET A 322 8.09 6.30 11.76
N ASP A 323 7.91 7.48 12.37
CA ASP A 323 8.10 7.70 13.82
C ASP A 323 6.94 7.10 14.67
N ALA A 324 5.89 6.60 14.02
CA ALA A 324 4.78 5.94 14.69
C ALA A 324 5.27 4.68 15.44
N ASN A 325 4.85 4.53 16.71
CA ASN A 325 5.01 3.29 17.46
C ASN A 325 4.04 2.23 16.91
N LEU A 326 4.49 1.41 15.95
CA LEU A 326 3.64 0.39 15.32
C LEU A 326 3.48 -0.82 16.26
N ILE A 327 2.25 -1.31 16.39
CA ILE A 327 2.00 -2.59 17.08
C ILE A 327 2.40 -3.77 16.18
N ASP A 328 2.58 -4.94 16.77
CA ASP A 328 2.68 -6.20 16.01
C ASP A 328 1.28 -6.56 15.49
N TYR A 329 0.93 -5.97 14.34
CA TYR A 329 -0.43 -6.01 13.80
C TYR A 329 -0.69 -7.33 13.06
N ASP A 330 -1.58 -8.14 13.56
CA ASP A 330 -1.99 -9.41 12.93
C ASP A 330 -3.01 -9.16 11.80
N PHE A 331 -2.49 -8.99 10.60
CA PHE A 331 -3.29 -8.78 9.38
C PHE A 331 -4.13 -10.01 9.02
N ILE A 332 -3.64 -11.20 9.33
CA ILE A 332 -4.35 -12.45 8.98
C ILE A 332 -5.58 -12.59 9.86
N TRP A 333 -5.41 -12.44 11.18
CA TRP A 333 -6.53 -12.47 12.12
C TRP A 333 -7.58 -11.40 11.77
N CYS A 334 -7.18 -10.19 11.46
CA CYS A 334 -8.09 -9.13 11.03
C CYS A 334 -8.83 -9.48 9.73
N GLY A 335 -8.11 -10.00 8.74
CA GLY A 335 -8.69 -10.35 7.45
C GLY A 335 -9.69 -11.50 7.54
N GLU A 336 -9.38 -12.54 8.30
CA GLU A 336 -10.25 -13.71 8.53
C GLU A 336 -11.52 -13.34 9.31
N ASN A 337 -11.44 -12.40 10.26
CA ASN A 337 -12.57 -11.95 11.07
C ASN A 337 -13.32 -10.74 10.49
N LYS A 338 -12.91 -10.23 9.31
CA LYS A 338 -13.40 -8.96 8.78
C LYS A 338 -14.92 -8.87 8.70
N THR A 339 -15.58 -9.85 8.13
CA THR A 339 -17.06 -9.87 8.03
C THR A 339 -17.71 -9.85 9.40
N ALA A 340 -17.27 -10.73 10.31
CA ALA A 340 -17.85 -10.83 11.65
C ALA A 340 -17.66 -9.54 12.47
N PHE A 341 -16.49 -8.92 12.40
CA PHE A 341 -16.22 -7.68 13.13
C PHE A 341 -16.96 -6.47 12.56
N VAL A 342 -17.06 -6.37 11.26
CA VAL A 342 -17.86 -5.31 10.59
C VAL A 342 -19.33 -5.47 10.92
N ASP A 343 -19.87 -6.70 10.86
CA ASP A 343 -21.28 -6.97 11.21
C ASP A 343 -21.55 -6.64 12.68
N LYS A 344 -20.65 -7.03 13.59
CA LYS A 344 -20.79 -6.72 15.02
C LYS A 344 -20.76 -5.22 15.27
N PHE A 345 -19.80 -4.49 14.67
CA PHE A 345 -19.75 -3.03 14.80
C PHE A 345 -21.04 -2.37 14.28
N THR A 346 -21.47 -2.78 13.08
CA THR A 346 -22.65 -2.20 12.42
C THR A 346 -23.94 -2.45 13.20
N ASN A 347 -24.11 -3.65 13.77
CA ASN A 347 -25.35 -4.03 14.44
C ASN A 347 -25.40 -3.61 15.92
N GLU A 348 -24.25 -3.52 16.60
CA GLU A 348 -24.22 -3.33 18.06
C GLU A 348 -23.69 -1.94 18.48
N ILE A 349 -22.97 -1.22 17.59
CA ILE A 349 -22.28 0.02 17.94
C ILE A 349 -22.77 1.21 17.13
N ALA A 350 -22.64 1.16 15.80
CA ALA A 350 -23.08 2.22 14.92
C ALA A 350 -23.48 1.65 13.56
N ASN A 351 -24.71 1.93 13.12
CA ASN A 351 -25.17 1.49 11.81
C ASN A 351 -24.49 2.29 10.68
N ALA A 352 -24.53 1.74 9.46
CA ALA A 352 -23.94 2.35 8.28
C ALA A 352 -24.92 3.29 7.52
N GLU A 353 -25.96 3.76 8.19
CA GLU A 353 -26.91 4.71 7.61
C GLU A 353 -26.39 6.15 7.73
N ASN A 354 -26.67 6.97 6.72
CA ASN A 354 -26.32 8.40 6.71
C ASN A 354 -24.82 8.71 6.83
N LEU A 355 -23.98 7.87 6.24
CA LEU A 355 -22.54 8.15 6.18
C LEU A 355 -22.26 9.45 5.41
N LYS A 356 -21.43 10.31 5.97
CA LYS A 356 -21.00 11.54 5.33
C LYS A 356 -20.11 11.22 4.12
N GLN A 357 -20.39 11.88 2.99
CA GLN A 357 -19.71 11.65 1.71
C GLN A 357 -18.45 12.49 1.59
#